data_2a4a19643cbd241bbd7460f945fb467c
#
_entry.id   2a4a19643cbd241bbd7460f945fb467c
#
_cell.length_a   1.000
_cell.length_b   1.000
_cell.length_c   1.000
_cell.angle_alpha   90.00
_cell.angle_beta   90.00
_cell.angle_gamma   90.00
#
_symmetry.space_group_name_H-M   'P 1'
#
loop_
_entity.id
_entity.type
_entity.pdbx_description
1 polymer ?
#
loop_
_entity_poly.entity_id
_entity_poly.type
_entity_poly.pdbx_seq_one_letter_code
_entity_poly.pdbx_strand_id
1 'polypeptide(L)'
;MSEIPGDLKYTKSHEWVRIDEDDLITVGITDHAQAALGDMVFIETPEIGAELEAEEACAVVESVKAASDIYAPVGGEIIETNADLADSPELVNDQPYEDGWIFQMRVGDMDELENLMDADAYEAHCEDEE
;
A
#
# COMPACT_ATOMS: atom_id res chain seq x y z
N MET A 1 -13.96 13.89 -0.75
CA MET A 1 -12.94 13.37 -1.68
C MET A 1 -11.76 12.81 -0.92
N SER A 2 -11.20 11.74 -1.45
CA SER A 2 -10.04 11.12 -0.82
C SER A 2 -8.78 11.95 -1.07
N GLU A 3 -7.88 11.92 -0.11
CA GLU A 3 -6.59 12.59 -0.23
C GLU A 3 -5.67 11.80 -1.16
N ILE A 4 -4.98 12.49 -2.05
CA ILE A 4 -4.03 11.86 -2.98
C ILE A 4 -2.74 12.68 -2.97
N PRO A 5 -1.81 12.35 -2.05
CA PRO A 5 -0.54 13.10 -1.96
C PRO A 5 0.23 13.10 -3.28
N GLY A 6 0.77 14.25 -3.64
CA GLY A 6 1.43 14.43 -4.93
C GLY A 6 2.85 13.90 -5.01
N ASP A 7 3.44 13.52 -3.90
CA ASP A 7 4.82 13.05 -3.84
C ASP A 7 4.94 11.52 -3.76
N LEU A 8 3.83 10.81 -3.93
CA LEU A 8 3.81 9.35 -3.89
C LEU A 8 3.53 8.76 -5.26
N LYS A 9 3.74 7.45 -5.38
CA LYS A 9 3.34 6.67 -6.55
C LYS A 9 2.18 5.78 -6.14
N TYR A 10 1.42 5.29 -7.12
CA TYR A 10 0.19 4.54 -6.85
C TYR A 10 0.02 3.37 -7.79
N THR A 11 -0.69 2.34 -7.32
CA THR A 11 -1.02 1.17 -8.14
C THR A 11 -2.51 1.17 -8.47
N LYS A 12 -2.90 0.33 -9.43
CA LYS A 12 -4.30 0.17 -9.82
C LYS A 12 -5.13 -0.46 -8.72
N SER A 13 -4.51 -1.21 -7.83
CA SER A 13 -5.20 -1.86 -6.70
C SER A 13 -5.16 -1.02 -5.43
N HIS A 14 -4.83 0.26 -5.58
CA HIS A 14 -4.92 1.26 -4.51
C HIS A 14 -3.90 1.11 -3.39
N GLU A 15 -2.68 0.69 -3.76
CA GLU A 15 -1.54 0.79 -2.84
C GLU A 15 -0.75 2.05 -3.19
N TRP A 16 -0.19 2.70 -2.17
CA TRP A 16 0.71 3.83 -2.41
C TRP A 16 2.15 3.41 -2.12
N VAL A 17 3.08 4.10 -2.77
CA VAL A 17 4.51 3.82 -2.62
C VAL A 17 5.23 5.12 -2.33
N ARG A 18 6.01 5.12 -1.25
CA ARG A 18 6.90 6.24 -0.91
C ARG A 18 8.33 5.76 -1.08
N ILE A 19 9.10 6.48 -1.88
CA ILE A 19 10.51 6.15 -2.08
C ILE A 19 11.30 6.83 -0.97
N ASP A 20 11.89 6.04 -0.08
CA ASP A 20 12.58 6.57 1.10
C ASP A 20 14.06 6.84 0.84
N GLU A 21 14.78 5.82 0.34
CA GLU A 21 16.20 5.93 0.03
C GLU A 21 16.47 4.99 -1.14
N ASP A 22 17.46 5.28 -1.93
CA ASP A 22 17.91 4.45 -3.06
C ASP A 22 16.88 3.40 -3.56
N ASP A 23 16.93 2.21 -3.00
CA ASP A 23 16.05 1.11 -3.40
C ASP A 23 15.02 0.73 -2.32
N LEU A 24 14.88 1.56 -1.29
CA LEU A 24 13.97 1.30 -0.17
C LEU A 24 12.65 2.06 -0.36
N ILE A 25 11.54 1.34 -0.31
CA ILE A 25 10.22 1.95 -0.42
C ILE A 25 9.33 1.53 0.77
N THR A 26 8.36 2.39 1.09
CA THR A 26 7.32 2.11 2.07
C THR A 26 6.00 2.00 1.33
N VAL A 27 5.19 1.01 1.68
CA VAL A 27 3.94 0.73 0.99
C VAL A 27 2.78 0.67 1.97
N GLY A 28 1.66 1.24 1.55
CA GLY A 28 0.40 1.15 2.31
C GLY A 28 -0.76 1.23 1.34
N ILE A 29 -1.97 1.33 1.86
CA ILE A 29 -3.16 1.50 1.02
C ILE A 29 -3.60 2.95 1.06
N THR A 30 -4.24 3.39 -0.02
CA THR A 30 -4.64 4.79 -0.17
C THR A 30 -5.86 5.12 0.69
N ASP A 31 -6.11 6.43 0.87
CA ASP A 31 -7.30 6.91 1.55
C ASP A 31 -8.57 6.42 0.83
N HIS A 32 -8.54 6.38 -0.50
CA HIS A 32 -9.66 5.85 -1.31
C HIS A 32 -9.93 4.37 -0.93
N ALA A 33 -8.88 3.57 -0.79
CA ALA A 33 -9.03 2.17 -0.45
C ALA A 33 -9.61 1.97 0.94
N GLN A 34 -9.10 2.70 1.94
CA GLN A 34 -9.60 2.54 3.30
C GLN A 34 -11.05 3.01 3.42
N ALA A 35 -11.41 4.07 2.68
CA ALA A 35 -12.80 4.57 2.69
C ALA A 35 -13.75 3.55 2.09
N ALA A 36 -13.32 2.88 1.01
CA ALA A 36 -14.13 1.86 0.35
C ALA A 36 -14.31 0.62 1.22
N LEU A 37 -13.28 0.26 1.98
CA LEU A 37 -13.31 -0.94 2.83
C LEU A 37 -14.02 -0.71 4.17
N GLY A 38 -13.94 0.49 4.70
CA GLY A 38 -14.51 0.81 6.00
C GLY A 38 -13.54 0.51 7.14
N ASP A 39 -14.05 0.41 8.36
CA ASP A 39 -13.20 0.23 9.54
C ASP A 39 -12.41 -1.06 9.50
N MET A 40 -11.10 -0.95 9.64
CA MET A 40 -10.21 -2.11 9.65
C MET A 40 -10.28 -2.82 10.99
N VAL A 41 -10.34 -4.14 10.95
CA VAL A 41 -10.41 -4.97 12.17
C VAL A 41 -9.20 -5.89 12.28
N PHE A 42 -8.52 -6.18 11.17
CA PHE A 42 -7.34 -7.04 11.18
C PHE A 42 -6.48 -6.75 9.95
N ILE A 43 -5.17 -6.69 10.16
CA ILE A 43 -4.20 -6.51 9.07
C ILE A 43 -3.19 -7.65 9.17
N GLU A 44 -3.06 -8.43 8.09
CA GLU A 44 -2.04 -9.47 7.99
C GLU A 44 -0.90 -8.92 7.15
N THR A 45 0.26 -8.71 7.77
CA THR A 45 1.43 -8.18 7.08
C THR A 45 2.23 -9.31 6.42
N PRO A 46 3.04 -9.00 5.39
CA PRO A 46 3.90 -10.02 4.79
C PRO A 46 5.02 -10.41 5.73
N GLU A 47 5.70 -11.51 5.43
CA GLU A 47 6.83 -11.96 6.24
C GLU A 47 8.10 -11.21 5.86
N ILE A 48 8.86 -10.78 6.87
CA ILE A 48 10.15 -10.15 6.65
C ILE A 48 11.08 -11.17 5.99
N GLY A 49 11.76 -10.76 4.93
CA GLY A 49 12.62 -11.63 4.15
C GLY A 49 11.95 -12.29 2.95
N ALA A 50 10.63 -12.14 2.81
CA ALA A 50 9.92 -12.70 1.66
C ALA A 50 10.32 -11.96 0.38
N GLU A 51 10.55 -12.72 -0.69
CA GLU A 51 10.84 -12.16 -1.98
C GLU A 51 9.57 -12.21 -2.84
N LEU A 52 9.20 -11.07 -3.40
CA LEU A 52 7.93 -10.93 -4.12
C LEU A 52 8.17 -10.43 -5.54
N GLU A 53 7.22 -10.72 -6.40
CA GLU A 53 7.18 -10.16 -7.75
C GLU A 53 6.08 -9.10 -7.80
N ALA A 54 6.17 -8.21 -8.78
CA ALA A 54 5.17 -7.17 -8.97
C ALA A 54 3.78 -7.83 -9.10
N GLU A 55 2.80 -7.24 -8.43
CA GLU A 55 1.41 -7.69 -8.45
C GLU A 55 1.15 -9.01 -7.72
N GLU A 56 2.12 -9.52 -6.99
CA GLU A 56 1.93 -10.71 -6.18
C GLU A 56 1.23 -10.33 -4.87
N ALA A 57 0.21 -11.09 -4.48
CA ALA A 57 -0.50 -10.84 -3.22
C ALA A 57 0.45 -11.08 -2.05
N CYS A 58 0.58 -10.13 -1.15
CA CYS A 58 1.56 -10.22 -0.06
C CYS A 58 0.98 -9.92 1.32
N ALA A 59 -0.18 -9.28 1.39
CA ALA A 59 -0.78 -8.92 2.66
C ALA A 59 -2.30 -8.97 2.53
N VAL A 60 -3.00 -8.93 3.65
CA VAL A 60 -4.46 -8.91 3.67
C VAL A 60 -4.93 -7.87 4.67
N VAL A 61 -5.95 -7.10 4.28
CA VAL A 61 -6.63 -6.20 5.19
C VAL A 61 -8.07 -6.68 5.35
N GLU A 62 -8.51 -6.82 6.58
CA GLU A 62 -9.88 -7.21 6.85
C GLU A 62 -10.61 -6.07 7.53
N SER A 63 -11.77 -5.74 7.01
CA SER A 63 -12.62 -4.68 7.55
C SER A 63 -13.93 -5.27 8.02
N VAL A 64 -14.77 -4.43 8.61
CA VAL A 64 -16.11 -4.84 9.05
C VAL A 64 -16.98 -5.30 7.88
N LYS A 65 -16.64 -4.92 6.64
CA LYS A 65 -17.42 -5.25 5.45
C LYS A 65 -16.83 -6.40 4.63
N ALA A 66 -15.50 -6.50 4.53
CA ALA A 66 -14.87 -7.41 3.58
C ALA A 66 -13.40 -7.61 3.91
N ALA A 67 -12.80 -8.60 3.23
CA ALA A 67 -11.34 -8.81 3.26
C ALA A 67 -10.80 -8.51 1.88
N SER A 68 -9.61 -7.96 1.80
CA SER A 68 -8.99 -7.58 0.52
C SER A 68 -7.50 -7.90 0.54
N ASP A 69 -6.99 -8.40 -0.58
CA ASP A 69 -5.57 -8.65 -0.73
C ASP A 69 -4.83 -7.36 -1.05
N ILE A 70 -3.62 -7.25 -0.52
CA ILE A 70 -2.70 -6.17 -0.85
C ILE A 70 -1.60 -6.77 -1.72
N TYR A 71 -1.31 -6.13 -2.83
CA TYR A 71 -0.34 -6.62 -3.81
C TYR A 71 0.95 -5.85 -3.74
N ALA A 72 2.07 -6.53 -4.00
CA ALA A 72 3.36 -5.87 -4.09
C ALA A 72 3.34 -4.92 -5.29
N PRO A 73 3.69 -3.65 -5.12
CA PRO A 73 3.65 -2.71 -6.25
C PRO A 73 4.76 -2.98 -7.27
N VAL A 74 5.88 -3.53 -6.80
CA VAL A 74 7.04 -3.88 -7.62
C VAL A 74 7.67 -5.12 -7.01
N GLY A 75 8.59 -5.73 -7.74
CA GLY A 75 9.34 -6.88 -7.22
C GLY A 75 10.41 -6.46 -6.23
N GLY A 76 10.64 -7.27 -5.22
CA GLY A 76 11.66 -7.00 -4.23
C GLY A 76 11.52 -7.87 -2.99
N GLU A 77 12.27 -7.50 -1.96
CA GLU A 77 12.30 -8.24 -0.70
C GLU A 77 11.66 -7.42 0.42
N ILE A 78 10.82 -8.07 1.22
CA ILE A 78 10.22 -7.42 2.39
C ILE A 78 11.30 -7.30 3.47
N ILE A 79 11.56 -6.08 3.93
CA ILE A 79 12.60 -5.85 4.94
C ILE A 79 12.03 -5.40 6.28
N GLU A 80 10.80 -4.90 6.31
CA GLU A 80 10.17 -4.43 7.53
C GLU A 80 8.66 -4.48 7.39
N THR A 81 7.96 -4.65 8.51
CA THR A 81 6.50 -4.57 8.54
C THR A 81 6.08 -3.71 9.73
N ASN A 82 4.89 -3.12 9.65
CA ASN A 82 4.40 -2.25 10.71
C ASN A 82 3.73 -3.08 11.80
N ALA A 83 4.46 -3.37 12.85
CA ALA A 83 3.98 -4.20 13.96
C ALA A 83 2.82 -3.55 14.70
N ASP A 84 2.69 -2.23 14.66
CA ASP A 84 1.62 -1.51 15.36
C ASP A 84 0.25 -1.88 14.80
N LEU A 85 0.16 -2.33 13.56
CA LEU A 85 -1.10 -2.70 12.94
C LEU A 85 -1.73 -3.95 13.57
N ALA A 86 -0.93 -4.78 14.21
CA ALA A 86 -1.46 -5.97 14.90
C ALA A 86 -2.36 -5.56 16.07
N ASP A 87 -1.97 -4.50 16.78
CA ASP A 87 -2.74 -3.99 17.91
C ASP A 87 -3.71 -2.88 17.53
N SER A 88 -3.39 -2.13 16.48
CA SER A 88 -4.12 -0.94 16.09
C SER A 88 -4.39 -0.90 14.58
N PRO A 89 -5.20 -1.83 14.05
CA PRO A 89 -5.49 -1.83 12.61
C PRO A 89 -6.18 -0.56 12.14
N GLU A 90 -6.85 0.17 13.02
CA GLU A 90 -7.51 1.43 12.71
C GLU A 90 -6.53 2.53 12.28
N LEU A 91 -5.23 2.34 12.49
CA LEU A 91 -4.23 3.28 11.98
C LEU A 91 -4.31 3.41 10.46
N VAL A 92 -4.67 2.34 9.78
CA VAL A 92 -4.84 2.35 8.32
C VAL A 92 -5.97 3.30 7.93
N ASN A 93 -7.02 3.39 8.75
CA ASN A 93 -8.12 4.31 8.50
C ASN A 93 -7.76 5.75 8.85
N ASP A 94 -7.09 5.94 9.99
CA ASP A 94 -6.80 7.26 10.52
C ASP A 94 -5.61 7.93 9.86
N GLN A 95 -4.57 7.15 9.54
CA GLN A 95 -3.30 7.66 9.02
C GLN A 95 -2.81 6.81 7.85
N PRO A 96 -3.60 6.67 6.78
CA PRO A 96 -3.24 5.75 5.70
C PRO A 96 -1.89 6.07 5.03
N TYR A 97 -1.48 7.33 5.03
CA TYR A 97 -0.23 7.74 4.39
C TYR A 97 0.92 7.93 5.38
N GLU A 98 0.68 7.73 6.67
CA GLU A 98 1.70 7.91 7.69
C GLU A 98 1.79 6.68 8.59
N ASP A 99 1.24 6.75 9.81
CA ASP A 99 1.37 5.65 10.78
C ASP A 99 0.71 4.35 10.33
N GLY A 100 -0.17 4.42 9.34
CA GLY A 100 -0.87 3.25 8.80
C GLY A 100 -0.14 2.52 7.68
N TRP A 101 1.14 2.82 7.44
CA TRP A 101 1.92 2.09 6.44
C TRP A 101 1.93 0.59 6.78
N ILE A 102 2.05 -0.26 5.76
CA ILE A 102 1.92 -1.70 5.96
C ILE A 102 3.26 -2.43 5.94
N PHE A 103 4.10 -2.15 4.94
CA PHE A 103 5.41 -2.81 4.87
C PHE A 103 6.42 -1.94 4.13
N GLN A 104 7.70 -2.28 4.32
CA GLN A 104 8.79 -1.67 3.57
C GLN A 104 9.49 -2.78 2.80
N MET A 105 9.95 -2.45 1.60
CA MET A 105 10.65 -3.43 0.79
C MET A 105 11.84 -2.80 0.07
N ARG A 106 12.82 -3.67 -0.23
CA ARG A 106 13.95 -3.29 -1.08
C ARG A 106 13.61 -3.70 -2.50
N VAL A 107 13.56 -2.72 -3.39
CA VAL A 107 13.16 -2.94 -4.78
C VAL A 107 14.27 -3.65 -5.55
N GLY A 108 13.92 -4.69 -6.30
CA GLY A 108 14.89 -5.42 -7.11
C GLY A 108 15.25 -4.68 -8.39
N ASP A 109 14.28 -4.01 -9.00
CA ASP A 109 14.48 -3.26 -10.24
C ASP A 109 13.75 -1.92 -10.11
N MET A 110 14.51 -0.86 -9.93
CA MET A 110 13.94 0.48 -9.75
C MET A 110 13.15 0.96 -10.97
N ASP A 111 13.40 0.41 -12.14
CA ASP A 111 12.65 0.77 -13.35
C ASP A 111 11.18 0.39 -13.22
N GLU A 112 10.84 -0.59 -12.40
CA GLU A 112 9.44 -0.97 -12.18
C GLU A 112 8.65 0.14 -11.52
N LEU A 113 9.31 1.03 -10.79
CA LEU A 113 8.64 2.17 -10.15
C LEU A 113 8.09 3.15 -11.19
N GLU A 114 8.69 3.18 -12.37
CA GLU A 114 8.23 4.07 -13.45
C GLU A 114 6.90 3.63 -14.05
N ASN A 115 6.53 2.37 -13.84
CA ASN A 115 5.26 1.83 -14.31
C ASN A 115 4.09 2.19 -13.40
N LEU A 116 4.39 2.74 -12.23
CA LEU A 116 3.35 3.14 -11.27
C LEU A 116 2.76 4.49 -11.68
N MET A 117 1.53 4.74 -11.21
CA MET A 117 0.85 6.00 -11.50
C MET A 117 1.34 7.10 -10.57
N ASP A 118 1.38 8.33 -11.09
CA ASP A 118 1.55 9.50 -10.23
C ASP A 118 0.18 9.88 -9.66
N ALA A 119 0.14 10.94 -8.87
CA ALA A 119 -1.11 11.36 -8.23
C ALA A 119 -2.20 11.71 -9.24
N ASP A 120 -1.83 12.39 -10.32
CA ASP A 120 -2.82 12.79 -11.34
C ASP A 120 -3.41 11.60 -12.07
N ALA A 121 -2.57 10.64 -12.45
CA ALA A 121 -3.03 9.42 -13.13
C ALA A 121 -3.89 8.57 -12.20
N TYR A 122 -3.50 8.49 -10.93
CA TYR A 122 -4.27 7.73 -9.95
C TYR A 122 -5.63 8.37 -9.70
N GLU A 123 -5.68 9.70 -9.61
CA GLU A 123 -6.94 10.42 -9.43
C GLU A 123 -7.90 10.10 -10.57
N ALA A 124 -7.41 10.13 -11.81
CA ALA A 124 -8.21 9.78 -12.98
C ALA A 124 -8.69 8.33 -12.90
N HIS A 125 -7.83 7.42 -12.42
CA HIS A 125 -8.19 6.02 -12.26
C HIS A 125 -9.32 5.84 -11.24
N CYS A 126 -9.27 6.57 -10.12
CA CYS A 126 -10.33 6.53 -9.12
C CYS A 126 -11.65 7.05 -9.65
N GLU A 127 -11.60 8.12 -10.45
CA GLU A 127 -12.81 8.69 -11.05
C GLU A 127 -13.46 7.70 -12.01
N ASP A 128 -12.65 6.95 -12.77
CA ASP A 128 -13.18 5.97 -13.71
C ASP A 128 -13.87 4.80 -13.00
N GLU A 129 -13.45 4.48 -11.78
CA GLU A 129 -14.04 3.40 -11.01
C GLU A 129 -15.37 3.79 -10.36
N GLU A 130 -15.58 5.06 -10.18
CA GLU A 130 -16.81 5.58 -9.60
C GLU A 130 -17.89 5.71 -10.67
#